data_b0970083b84da5663b2c2f2a0a2fd5c0
#
_entry.id   b0970083b84da5663b2c2f2a0a2fd5c0
#
_cell.length_a   1.000
_cell.length_b   1.000
_cell.length_c   1.000
_cell.angle_alpha   90.00
_cell.angle_beta   90.00
_cell.angle_gamma   90.00
#
_symmetry.space_group_name_H-M   'P 1'
#
loop_
_entity.id
_entity.type
_entity.pdbx_description
1 polymer ?
#
loop_
_entity_poly.entity_id
_entity_poly.type
_entity_poly.pdbx_seq_one_letter_code
_entity_poly.pdbx_strand_id
1 'polypeptide(L)'
;MTENAPVRIDEEAARAHLDTILSDHEQAFETFFLARFLNLSFAYFPLEALDSEKTVCRVSFPMSDMLKNPQGSLHGGAMATVMDISMGHLVNKVAGPGATIELKVQFMRPVIEGIVTCEGRFTRKGRSLAFMESHLTDASGKLAGHATATWKMP
;
A
#
# COMPACT_ATOMS: atom_id res chain seq x y z
N MET A 1 -16.70 2.11 29.27
CA MET A 1 -15.68 2.11 28.20
C MET A 1 -14.41 1.63 28.87
N THR A 2 -13.95 0.43 28.58
CA THR A 2 -12.64 -0.07 29.07
C THR A 2 -11.56 0.73 28.37
N GLU A 3 -10.83 1.53 29.12
CA GLU A 3 -9.62 2.20 28.66
C GLU A 3 -8.65 1.11 28.20
N ASN A 4 -8.46 0.94 26.90
CA ASN A 4 -7.44 0.06 26.37
C ASN A 4 -6.07 0.62 26.78
N ALA A 5 -5.21 -0.24 27.29
CA ALA A 5 -3.83 0.14 27.56
C ALA A 5 -3.21 0.74 26.28
N PRO A 6 -2.42 1.81 26.39
CA PRO A 6 -1.80 2.44 25.22
C PRO A 6 -0.92 1.45 24.47
N VAL A 7 -1.04 1.44 23.14
CA VAL A 7 -0.12 0.69 22.26
C VAL A 7 1.28 1.26 22.46
N ARG A 8 2.26 0.41 22.75
CA ARG A 8 3.67 0.80 22.89
C ARG A 8 4.46 0.25 21.72
N ILE A 9 5.31 1.08 21.15
CA ILE A 9 6.27 0.68 20.13
C ILE A 9 7.50 0.09 20.85
N ASP A 10 8.03 -0.99 20.34
CA ASP A 10 9.36 -1.48 20.70
C ASP A 10 10.40 -0.49 20.17
N GLU A 11 11.00 0.30 21.05
CA GLU A 11 11.92 1.38 20.68
C GLU A 11 13.20 0.85 20.02
N GLU A 12 13.73 -0.27 20.50
CA GLU A 12 14.96 -0.86 19.96
C GLU A 12 14.73 -1.38 18.54
N ALA A 13 13.65 -2.12 18.32
CA ALA A 13 13.25 -2.61 16.99
C ALA A 13 12.95 -1.46 16.03
N ALA A 14 12.29 -0.40 16.50
CA ALA A 14 11.98 0.78 15.68
C ALA A 14 13.25 1.55 15.25
N ARG A 15 14.22 1.72 16.16
CA ARG A 15 15.52 2.35 15.86
C ARG A 15 16.30 1.51 14.84
N ALA A 16 16.42 0.21 15.06
CA ALA A 16 17.12 -0.69 14.14
C ALA A 16 16.50 -0.66 12.74
N HIS A 17 15.16 -0.62 12.64
CA HIS A 17 14.46 -0.51 11.37
C HIS A 17 14.75 0.83 10.67
N LEU A 18 14.70 1.94 11.39
CA LEU A 18 15.01 3.26 10.85
C LEU A 18 16.47 3.37 10.40
N ASP A 19 17.42 2.85 11.16
CA ASP A 19 18.85 2.83 10.80
C ASP A 19 19.07 2.04 9.49
N THR A 20 18.38 0.91 9.33
CA THR A 20 18.40 0.13 8.09
C THR A 20 17.88 0.93 6.90
N ILE A 21 16.75 1.63 7.06
CA ILE A 21 16.16 2.46 6.00
C ILE A 21 17.09 3.62 5.63
N LEU A 22 17.70 4.27 6.63
CA LEU A 22 18.57 5.42 6.46
C LEU A 22 19.96 5.04 5.91
N SER A 23 20.32 3.77 5.88
CA SER A 23 21.57 3.33 5.25
C SER A 23 21.55 3.45 3.71
N ASP A 24 20.38 3.54 3.11
CA ASP A 24 20.18 3.73 1.67
C ASP A 24 19.40 5.04 1.43
N HIS A 25 20.00 5.97 0.68
CA HIS A 25 19.44 7.30 0.39
C HIS A 25 18.81 7.39 -1.00
N GLU A 26 18.85 6.34 -1.79
CA GLU A 26 18.30 6.33 -3.15
C GLU A 26 16.77 6.26 -3.11
N GLN A 27 16.11 7.12 -3.91
CA GLN A 27 14.65 7.12 -4.10
C GLN A 27 14.31 6.40 -5.41
N ALA A 28 14.64 5.12 -5.50
CA ALA A 28 14.27 4.28 -6.63
C ALA A 28 12.79 3.87 -6.55
N PHE A 29 12.19 3.53 -7.69
CA PHE A 29 10.75 3.30 -7.78
C PHE A 29 10.22 2.16 -6.88
N GLU A 30 11.00 1.11 -6.66
CA GLU A 30 10.63 -0.02 -5.80
C GLU A 30 11.25 0.07 -4.38
N THR A 31 12.19 1.00 -4.15
CA THR A 31 12.98 1.13 -2.91
C THR A 31 12.99 2.54 -2.34
N PHE A 32 11.98 3.36 -2.65
CA PHE A 32 11.86 4.69 -2.03
C PHE A 32 11.62 4.59 -0.52
N PHE A 33 11.94 5.66 0.21
CA PHE A 33 11.93 5.69 1.67
C PHE A 33 10.64 5.12 2.28
N LEU A 34 9.47 5.55 1.78
CA LEU A 34 8.18 5.12 2.33
C LEU A 34 7.91 3.62 2.08
N ALA A 35 8.35 3.07 0.94
CA ALA A 35 8.25 1.63 0.68
C ALA A 35 9.11 0.82 1.66
N ARG A 36 10.33 1.29 1.93
CA ARG A 36 11.21 0.67 2.93
C ARG A 36 10.65 0.81 4.34
N PHE A 37 10.14 2.01 4.69
CA PHE A 37 9.54 2.26 6.01
C PHE A 37 8.35 1.33 6.29
N LEU A 38 7.49 1.13 5.32
CA LEU A 38 6.34 0.24 5.40
C LEU A 38 6.72 -1.24 5.15
N ASN A 39 7.98 -1.52 4.79
CA ASN A 39 8.47 -2.86 4.42
C ASN A 39 7.65 -3.50 3.29
N LEU A 40 7.43 -2.74 2.21
CA LEU A 40 6.61 -3.16 1.08
C LEU A 40 7.35 -4.15 0.18
N SER A 41 6.64 -5.19 -0.24
CA SER A 41 7.04 -6.11 -1.32
C SER A 41 6.08 -5.97 -2.48
N PHE A 42 6.62 -5.96 -3.72
CA PHE A 42 5.84 -5.74 -4.95
C PHE A 42 5.82 -6.98 -5.82
N ALA A 43 4.66 -7.31 -6.38
CA ALA A 43 4.49 -8.34 -7.39
C ALA A 43 3.45 -7.90 -8.43
N TYR A 44 3.62 -8.36 -9.69
CA TYR A 44 2.72 -8.00 -10.78
C TYR A 44 2.19 -9.26 -11.46
N PHE A 45 0.90 -9.27 -11.82
CA PHE A 45 0.21 -10.39 -12.42
C PHE A 45 -0.70 -9.95 -13.57
N PRO A 46 -0.86 -10.75 -14.65
CA PRO A 46 -0.02 -11.90 -15.00
C PRO A 46 1.38 -11.47 -15.41
N LEU A 47 2.37 -12.31 -15.17
CA LEU A 47 3.78 -12.02 -15.51
C LEU A 47 4.03 -11.88 -17.02
N GLU A 48 3.20 -12.54 -17.84
CA GLU A 48 3.37 -12.65 -19.30
C GLU A 48 2.75 -11.48 -20.09
N ALA A 49 1.97 -10.61 -19.43
CA ALA A 49 1.24 -9.53 -20.09
C ALA A 49 1.14 -8.27 -19.22
N LEU A 50 2.31 -7.78 -18.77
CA LEU A 50 2.40 -6.65 -17.83
C LEU A 50 1.94 -5.29 -18.39
N ASP A 51 1.72 -5.18 -19.68
CA ASP A 51 1.25 -3.98 -20.37
C ASP A 51 -0.28 -3.94 -20.55
N SER A 52 -0.98 -4.97 -20.13
CA SER A 52 -2.44 -5.09 -20.32
C SER A 52 -3.22 -4.37 -19.21
N GLU A 53 -4.49 -3.99 -19.51
CA GLU A 53 -5.45 -3.51 -18.51
C GLU A 53 -5.79 -4.55 -17.43
N LYS A 54 -5.45 -5.81 -17.66
CA LYS A 54 -5.67 -6.92 -16.72
C LYS A 54 -4.54 -7.08 -15.70
N THR A 55 -3.44 -6.34 -15.88
CA THR A 55 -2.33 -6.39 -14.93
C THR A 55 -2.78 -5.89 -13.56
N VAL A 56 -2.36 -6.59 -12.53
CA VAL A 56 -2.58 -6.27 -11.12
C VAL A 56 -1.24 -6.04 -10.46
N CYS A 57 -1.11 -4.97 -9.70
CA CYS A 57 0.01 -4.78 -8.78
C CYS A 57 -0.40 -5.25 -7.39
N ARG A 58 0.26 -6.28 -6.87
CA ARG A 58 0.11 -6.72 -5.49
C ARG A 58 1.23 -6.15 -4.64
N VAL A 59 0.86 -5.47 -3.58
CA VAL A 59 1.75 -4.97 -2.54
C VAL A 59 1.47 -5.74 -1.26
N SER A 60 2.51 -6.26 -0.60
CA SER A 60 2.36 -6.96 0.67
C SER A 60 3.32 -6.38 1.69
N PHE A 61 2.91 -6.33 2.96
CA PHE A 61 3.73 -5.85 4.06
C PHE A 61 3.32 -6.49 5.39
N PRO A 62 4.26 -6.67 6.33
CA PRO A 62 3.96 -7.17 7.66
C PRO A 62 3.30 -6.07 8.50
N MET A 63 2.29 -6.45 9.28
CA MET A 63 1.77 -5.58 10.33
C MET A 63 2.85 -5.36 11.40
N SER A 64 3.06 -4.11 11.80
CA SER A 64 4.00 -3.75 12.87
C SER A 64 3.38 -2.75 13.83
N ASP A 65 3.92 -2.66 15.05
CA ASP A 65 3.43 -1.72 16.06
C ASP A 65 3.61 -0.26 15.65
N MET A 66 4.59 0.05 14.80
CA MET A 66 4.80 1.38 14.22
C MET A 66 3.67 1.84 13.30
N LEU A 67 2.88 0.90 12.77
CA LEU A 67 1.78 1.18 11.86
C LEU A 67 0.41 1.17 12.55
N LYS A 68 0.38 0.90 13.85
CA LYS A 68 -0.88 0.87 14.63
C LYS A 68 -1.36 2.27 14.96
N ASN A 69 -2.67 2.43 14.93
CA ASN A 69 -3.37 3.54 15.54
C ASN A 69 -3.51 3.32 17.07
N PRO A 70 -3.97 4.31 17.85
CA PRO A 70 -4.17 4.17 19.29
C PRO A 70 -5.15 3.05 19.70
N GLN A 71 -6.00 2.58 18.78
CA GLN A 71 -6.93 1.48 19.00
C GLN A 71 -6.28 0.09 18.80
N GLY A 72 -5.01 0.04 18.39
CA GLY A 72 -4.26 -1.21 18.21
C GLY A 72 -4.43 -1.88 16.84
N SER A 73 -5.09 -1.23 15.89
CA SER A 73 -5.23 -1.71 14.51
C SER A 73 -4.40 -0.89 13.53
N LEU A 74 -4.19 -1.41 12.33
CA LEU A 74 -3.50 -0.70 11.25
C LEU A 74 -4.11 0.69 11.03
N HIS A 75 -3.25 1.70 11.08
CA HIS A 75 -3.68 3.09 10.91
C HIS A 75 -4.28 3.31 9.52
N GLY A 76 -5.45 3.96 9.46
CA GLY A 76 -6.14 4.22 8.19
C GLY A 76 -5.30 5.00 7.18
N GLY A 77 -4.45 5.92 7.63
CA GLY A 77 -3.49 6.61 6.78
C GLY A 77 -2.47 5.68 6.13
N ALA A 78 -1.98 4.67 6.85
CA ALA A 78 -1.10 3.64 6.28
C ALA A 78 -1.84 2.80 5.23
N MET A 79 -3.09 2.40 5.51
CA MET A 79 -3.95 1.71 4.53
C MET A 79 -4.11 2.54 3.25
N ALA A 80 -4.50 3.81 3.37
CA ALA A 80 -4.68 4.70 2.23
C ALA A 80 -3.40 4.86 1.40
N THR A 81 -2.26 5.01 2.07
CA THR A 81 -0.94 5.12 1.44
C THR A 81 -0.61 3.88 0.61
N VAL A 82 -0.79 2.67 1.17
CA VAL A 82 -0.47 1.43 0.44
C VAL A 82 -1.43 1.19 -0.73
N MET A 83 -2.69 1.56 -0.59
CA MET A 83 -3.66 1.50 -1.68
C MET A 83 -3.28 2.44 -2.82
N ASP A 84 -2.88 3.68 -2.53
CA ASP A 84 -2.38 4.64 -3.53
C ASP A 84 -1.12 4.10 -4.22
N ILE A 85 -0.15 3.62 -3.44
CA ILE A 85 1.09 3.02 -3.94
C ILE A 85 0.80 1.84 -4.88
N SER A 86 -0.13 0.95 -4.55
CA SER A 86 -0.45 -0.22 -5.38
C SER A 86 -0.96 0.17 -6.77
N MET A 87 -1.76 1.24 -6.85
CA MET A 87 -2.25 1.79 -8.10
C MET A 87 -1.16 2.56 -8.87
N GLY A 88 -0.38 3.39 -8.17
CA GLY A 88 0.71 4.15 -8.76
C GLY A 88 1.81 3.27 -9.34
N HIS A 89 2.16 2.20 -8.64
CA HIS A 89 3.10 1.20 -9.13
C HIS A 89 2.58 0.49 -10.38
N LEU A 90 1.29 0.17 -10.43
CA LEU A 90 0.67 -0.40 -11.62
C LEU A 90 0.74 0.57 -12.81
N VAL A 91 0.37 1.85 -12.61
CA VAL A 91 0.46 2.87 -13.67
C VAL A 91 1.89 2.98 -14.20
N ASN A 92 2.87 3.10 -13.30
CA ASN A 92 4.27 3.23 -13.69
C ASN A 92 4.78 1.99 -14.44
N LYS A 93 4.41 0.79 -14.01
CA LYS A 93 4.83 -0.47 -14.65
C LYS A 93 4.29 -0.62 -16.07
N VAL A 94 3.06 -0.16 -16.31
CA VAL A 94 2.34 -0.36 -17.57
C VAL A 94 2.54 0.80 -18.55
N ALA A 95 2.72 2.03 -18.06
CA ALA A 95 2.68 3.22 -18.90
C ALA A 95 3.78 4.26 -18.58
N GLY A 96 4.47 4.14 -17.46
CA GLY A 96 5.42 5.13 -16.97
C GLY A 96 4.85 6.00 -15.85
N PRO A 97 5.57 7.04 -15.42
CA PRO A 97 5.22 7.81 -14.23
C PRO A 97 3.91 8.59 -14.42
N GLY A 98 2.92 8.29 -13.57
CA GLY A 98 1.64 8.98 -13.51
C GLY A 98 1.49 9.77 -12.21
N ALA A 99 0.31 10.40 -12.02
CA ALA A 99 0.01 11.16 -10.80
C ALA A 99 -1.42 10.89 -10.33
N THR A 100 -1.59 10.71 -9.03
CA THR A 100 -2.89 10.62 -8.37
C THR A 100 -3.63 11.96 -8.50
N ILE A 101 -4.85 11.96 -9.03
CA ILE A 101 -5.73 13.14 -9.06
C ILE A 101 -6.70 13.08 -7.89
N GLU A 102 -7.29 11.92 -7.66
CA GLU A 102 -8.26 11.69 -6.59
C GLU A 102 -8.07 10.30 -6.02
N LEU A 103 -8.24 10.18 -4.72
CA LEU A 103 -8.28 8.91 -3.99
C LEU A 103 -9.45 8.93 -3.03
N LYS A 104 -10.35 7.97 -3.12
CA LYS A 104 -11.42 7.72 -2.17
C LYS A 104 -11.19 6.38 -1.50
N VAL A 105 -11.15 6.35 -0.17
CA VAL A 105 -10.89 5.13 0.61
C VAL A 105 -12.07 4.82 1.53
N GLN A 106 -12.42 3.55 1.59
CA GLN A 106 -13.38 2.99 2.54
C GLN A 106 -12.66 2.00 3.45
N PHE A 107 -12.69 2.26 4.76
CA PHE A 107 -12.13 1.40 5.79
C PHE A 107 -13.25 0.50 6.32
N MET A 108 -13.14 -0.80 6.10
CA MET A 108 -14.22 -1.75 6.34
C MET A 108 -14.02 -2.59 7.60
N ARG A 109 -12.76 -2.93 7.90
CA ARG A 109 -12.41 -3.80 9.03
C ARG A 109 -11.07 -3.38 9.64
N PRO A 110 -10.88 -3.53 10.96
CA PRO A 110 -9.57 -3.40 11.56
C PRO A 110 -8.66 -4.55 11.11
N VAL A 111 -7.38 -4.24 10.85
CA VAL A 111 -6.31 -5.22 10.67
C VAL A 111 -5.40 -5.13 11.88
N ILE A 112 -5.15 -6.25 12.55
CA ILE A 112 -4.47 -6.27 13.86
C ILE A 112 -3.09 -6.90 13.76
N GLU A 113 -2.92 -7.92 12.90
CA GLU A 113 -1.69 -8.70 12.79
C GLU A 113 -1.54 -9.37 11.43
N GLY A 114 -0.37 -9.97 11.22
CA GLY A 114 -0.08 -10.79 10.04
C GLY A 114 0.37 -9.98 8.83
N ILE A 115 0.35 -10.62 7.67
CA ILE A 115 0.70 -9.98 6.39
C ILE A 115 -0.55 -9.34 5.81
N VAL A 116 -0.43 -8.07 5.48
CA VAL A 116 -1.46 -7.29 4.78
C VAL A 116 -1.14 -7.33 3.30
N THR A 117 -2.16 -7.55 2.47
CA THR A 117 -2.01 -7.57 1.01
C THR A 117 -2.93 -6.53 0.38
N CYS A 118 -2.42 -5.78 -0.58
CA CYS A 118 -3.13 -4.74 -1.29
C CYS A 118 -2.98 -4.95 -2.80
N GLU A 119 -4.09 -4.99 -3.55
CA GLU A 119 -4.08 -5.21 -5.00
C GLU A 119 -4.67 -4.01 -5.73
N GLY A 120 -3.81 -3.29 -6.47
CA GLY A 120 -4.22 -2.24 -7.39
C GLY A 120 -4.50 -2.78 -8.79
N ARG A 121 -5.60 -2.32 -9.42
CA ARG A 121 -5.98 -2.70 -10.77
C ARG A 121 -6.67 -1.57 -11.52
N PHE A 122 -6.63 -1.61 -12.85
CA PHE A 122 -7.43 -0.71 -13.67
C PHE A 122 -8.89 -1.17 -13.69
N THR A 123 -9.82 -0.23 -13.46
CA THR A 123 -11.22 -0.37 -13.86
C THR A 123 -11.42 0.12 -15.29
N ARG A 124 -10.64 1.14 -15.70
CA ARG A 124 -10.55 1.60 -17.09
C ARG A 124 -9.22 2.32 -17.30
N LYS A 125 -8.48 1.91 -18.31
CA LYS A 125 -7.25 2.59 -18.76
C LYS A 125 -7.56 3.45 -19.99
N GLY A 126 -7.52 4.77 -19.83
CA GLY A 126 -7.59 5.72 -20.93
C GLY A 126 -6.21 6.23 -21.32
N ARG A 127 -6.15 7.09 -22.35
CA ARG A 127 -4.89 7.68 -22.84
C ARG A 127 -4.33 8.74 -21.87
N SER A 128 -5.20 9.57 -21.32
CA SER A 128 -4.80 10.70 -20.44
C SER A 128 -5.20 10.48 -18.98
N LEU A 129 -6.23 9.69 -18.76
CA LEU A 129 -6.76 9.37 -17.44
C LEU A 129 -7.00 7.87 -17.32
N ALA A 130 -6.72 7.33 -16.15
CA ALA A 130 -7.12 5.98 -15.74
C ALA A 130 -8.02 6.04 -14.51
N PHE A 131 -9.00 5.16 -14.48
CA PHE A 131 -9.81 4.88 -13.30
C PHE A 131 -9.36 3.55 -12.72
N MET A 132 -9.15 3.52 -11.42
CA MET A 132 -8.51 2.42 -10.75
C MET A 132 -9.22 2.07 -9.46
N GLU A 133 -9.01 0.85 -9.00
CA GLU A 133 -9.43 0.41 -7.66
C GLU A 133 -8.29 -0.33 -6.97
N SER A 134 -8.35 -0.36 -5.65
CA SER A 134 -7.43 -1.10 -4.81
C SER A 134 -8.18 -1.81 -3.69
N HIS A 135 -7.87 -3.09 -3.48
CA HIS A 135 -8.45 -3.94 -2.44
C HIS A 135 -7.36 -4.30 -1.42
N LEU A 136 -7.58 -3.95 -0.17
CA LEU A 136 -6.69 -4.34 0.92
C LEU A 136 -7.34 -5.46 1.74
N THR A 137 -6.60 -6.56 1.91
CA THR A 137 -7.03 -7.74 2.67
C THR A 137 -6.09 -8.01 3.85
N ASP A 138 -6.66 -8.57 4.91
CA ASP A 138 -5.91 -9.09 6.06
C ASP A 138 -5.25 -10.45 5.76
N ALA A 139 -4.49 -10.98 6.71
CA ALA A 139 -3.80 -12.26 6.58
C ALA A 139 -4.75 -13.46 6.37
N SER A 140 -6.03 -13.32 6.69
CA SER A 140 -7.06 -14.35 6.43
C SER A 140 -7.73 -14.20 5.05
N GLY A 141 -7.30 -13.21 4.26
CA GLY A 141 -7.88 -12.90 2.95
C GLY A 141 -9.20 -12.10 3.01
N LYS A 142 -9.60 -11.61 4.17
CA LYS A 142 -10.82 -10.80 4.32
C LYS A 142 -10.57 -9.37 3.90
N LEU A 143 -11.48 -8.82 3.11
CA LEU A 143 -11.43 -7.42 2.67
C LEU A 143 -11.53 -6.47 3.87
N ALA A 144 -10.47 -5.70 4.09
CA ALA A 144 -10.37 -4.72 5.18
C ALA A 144 -10.46 -3.27 4.70
N GLY A 145 -10.15 -3.01 3.43
CA GLY A 145 -10.27 -1.70 2.82
C GLY A 145 -10.48 -1.77 1.32
N HIS A 146 -11.18 -0.78 0.78
CA HIS A 146 -11.38 -0.59 -0.65
C HIS A 146 -11.12 0.86 -1.03
N ALA A 147 -10.39 1.08 -2.11
CA ALA A 147 -10.18 2.40 -2.67
C ALA A 147 -10.57 2.45 -4.13
N THR A 148 -11.04 3.62 -4.57
CA THR A 148 -11.14 4.00 -5.98
C THR A 148 -10.32 5.25 -6.21
N ALA A 149 -9.71 5.38 -7.39
CA ALA A 149 -8.87 6.51 -7.71
C ALA A 149 -8.95 6.91 -9.19
N THR A 150 -8.70 8.19 -9.43
CA THR A 150 -8.45 8.75 -10.76
C THR A 150 -6.97 9.10 -10.86
N TRP A 151 -6.32 8.64 -11.91
CA TRP A 151 -4.90 8.87 -12.17
C TRP A 151 -4.70 9.60 -13.49
N LYS A 152 -3.80 10.59 -13.48
CA LYS A 152 -3.25 11.16 -14.71
C LYS A 152 -2.23 10.17 -15.26
N MET A 153 -2.42 9.77 -16.52
CA MET A 153 -1.44 8.98 -17.27
C MET A 153 -0.29 9.86 -17.77
N PRO A 154 0.90 9.29 -18.01
CA PRO A 154 2.04 10.02 -18.54
C PRO A 154 1.79 10.62 -19.89
#